data_27a3563fae9cf90a9d57eb965f6ce455
#
_entry.id   27a3563fae9cf90a9d57eb965f6ce455
#
_cell.length_a   1.000
_cell.length_b   1.000
_cell.length_c   1.000
_cell.angle_alpha   90.00
_cell.angle_beta   90.00
_cell.angle_gamma   90.00
#
_symmetry.space_group_name_H-M   'P 1'
#
loop_
_entity.id
_entity.type
_entity.pdbx_description
1 polymer ?
#
loop_
_entity_poly.entity_id
_entity_poly.type
_entity_poly.pdbx_seq_one_letter_code
_entity_poly.pdbx_strand_id
1 'polypeptide(L)' 'MKALPIEAIRREFPNQWIVIEVVEAKDGAPFKGVVLKASNRRQEIIEEIGKNKGKKLFFFFSGITASPNTAFAL' A
#
# COMPACT_ATOMS: atom_id res chain seq x y z
N MET A 1 -8.06 12.51 -6.60
CA MET A 1 -7.31 12.10 -5.45
C MET A 1 -5.85 12.38 -5.60
N LYS A 2 -5.18 12.56 -4.52
CA LYS A 2 -3.80 12.97 -4.58
C LYS A 2 -2.88 11.76 -4.50
N ALA A 3 -1.87 11.73 -5.37
CA ALA A 3 -0.87 10.67 -5.29
C ALA A 3 0.08 10.94 -4.13
N LEU A 4 0.41 9.91 -3.40
CA LEU A 4 1.30 10.02 -2.26
C LEU A 4 2.46 9.05 -2.40
N PRO A 5 3.61 9.38 -1.81
CA PRO A 5 4.72 8.42 -1.75
C PRO A 5 4.28 7.21 -0.91
N ILE A 6 4.87 6.07 -1.26
CA ILE A 6 4.54 4.83 -0.55
C ILE A 6 4.77 4.96 0.95
N GLU A 7 5.83 5.62 1.35
CA GLU A 7 6.11 5.79 2.78
C GLU A 7 5.03 6.57 3.51
N ALA A 8 4.48 7.59 2.85
CA ALA A 8 3.39 8.36 3.43
C ALA A 8 2.14 7.50 3.55
N ILE A 9 1.89 6.69 2.54
CA ILE A 9 0.74 5.80 2.55
C ILE A 9 0.84 4.81 3.71
N ARG A 10 2.01 4.26 3.94
CA ARG A 10 2.21 3.34 5.05
C ARG A 10 1.89 3.99 6.39
N ARG A 11 2.25 5.24 6.55
CA ARG A 11 1.99 5.95 7.80
C ARG A 11 0.52 6.29 7.98
N GLU A 12 -0.16 6.57 6.86
CA GLU A 12 -1.58 6.92 6.93
C GLU A 12 -2.44 5.70 7.24
N PHE A 13 -2.01 4.53 6.79
CA PHE A 13 -2.82 3.32 6.94
C PHE A 13 -2.00 2.21 7.59
N PRO A 14 -1.66 2.37 8.87
CA PRO A 14 -0.83 1.36 9.53
C PRO A 14 -1.58 0.05 9.74
N ASN A 15 -0.84 -1.03 9.67
CA ASN A 15 -1.36 -2.35 9.98
C ASN A 15 -2.52 -2.77 9.08
N GLN A 16 -2.41 -2.41 7.80
CA GLN A 16 -3.47 -2.73 6.83
C GLN A 16 -2.89 -3.17 5.52
N TRP A 17 -3.70 -3.91 4.78
CA TRP A 17 -3.40 -4.19 3.38
C TRP A 17 -3.85 -3.00 2.56
N ILE A 18 -3.07 -2.63 1.56
CA ILE A 18 -3.34 -1.44 0.77
C ILE A 18 -3.12 -1.77 -0.70
N VAL A 19 -4.03 -1.31 -1.55
CA VAL A 19 -3.82 -1.38 -2.98
C VAL A 19 -3.81 0.04 -3.52
N ILE A 20 -2.84 0.32 -4.36
CA ILE A 20 -2.70 1.64 -4.96
C ILE A 20 -2.62 1.51 -6.46
N GLU A 21 -2.97 2.60 -7.15
CA GLU A 21 -2.68 2.73 -8.56
C GLU A 21 -1.36 3.48 -8.67
N VAL A 22 -0.37 2.85 -9.27
CA VAL A 22 0.97 3.42 -9.34
C VAL A 22 0.99 4.56 -10.35
N VAL A 23 1.36 5.74 -9.91
CA VAL A 23 1.48 6.89 -10.81
C VAL A 23 2.92 7.25 -11.09
N GLU A 24 3.84 6.81 -10.25
CA GLU A 24 5.25 7.07 -10.46
C GLU A 24 6.05 5.89 -9.96
N ALA A 25 6.98 5.41 -10.79
CA ALA A 25 7.89 4.35 -10.40
C ALA A 25 9.32 4.89 -10.45
N LYS A 26 10.17 4.34 -9.60
CA LYS A 26 11.56 4.75 -9.53
C LYS A 26 12.41 3.49 -9.43
N ASP A 27 13.37 3.37 -10.33
CA ASP A 27 14.28 2.21 -10.36
C ASP A 27 13.51 0.89 -10.43
N GLY A 28 12.41 0.89 -11.18
CA GLY A 28 11.63 -0.32 -11.35
C GLY A 28 10.69 -0.64 -10.21
N ALA A 29 10.63 0.21 -9.19
CA ALA A 29 9.76 -0.03 -8.04
C ALA A 29 8.72 1.09 -7.90
N PRO A 30 7.53 0.78 -7.40
CA PRO A 30 6.53 1.81 -7.18
C PRO A 30 7.04 2.84 -6.19
N PHE A 31 6.84 4.11 -6.50
CA PHE A 31 7.28 5.20 -5.66
C PHE A 31 6.11 6.02 -5.15
N LYS A 32 5.18 6.35 -6.01
CA LYS A 32 3.98 7.10 -5.64
C LYS A 32 2.75 6.46 -6.20
N GLY A 33 1.64 6.58 -5.50
CA GLY A 33 0.38 6.05 -5.99
C GLY A 33 -0.81 6.69 -5.33
N VAL A 34 -1.97 6.36 -5.90
CA VAL A 34 -3.26 6.79 -5.35
C VAL A 34 -3.86 5.58 -4.64
N VAL A 35 -4.24 5.76 -3.40
CA VAL A 35 -4.83 4.66 -2.63
C VAL A 35 -6.22 4.36 -3.17
N LEU A 36 -6.43 3.14 -3.60
CA LEU A 36 -7.73 2.69 -4.06
C LEU A 36 -8.51 2.05 -2.93
N LYS A 37 -7.83 1.32 -2.08
CA LYS A 37 -8.48 0.67 -0.95
C LYS A 37 -7.45 0.33 0.11
N ALA A 38 -7.86 0.45 1.37
CA ALA A 38 -7.06 -0.02 2.50
C ALA A 38 -7.97 -0.81 3.41
N SER A 39 -7.52 -1.95 3.89
CA SER A 39 -8.34 -2.81 4.72
C SER A 39 -7.45 -3.76 5.50
N ASN A 40 -7.89 -4.15 6.67
CA ASN A 40 -7.16 -5.16 7.41
C ASN A 40 -7.49 -6.57 6.91
N ARG A 41 -8.33 -6.69 5.88
CA ARG A 41 -8.66 -7.96 5.28
C ARG A 41 -8.08 -8.05 3.89
N ARG A 42 -7.16 -8.98 3.71
CA ARG A 42 -6.53 -9.17 2.40
C ARG A 42 -7.55 -9.45 1.30
N GLN A 43 -8.62 -10.16 1.65
CA GLN A 43 -9.65 -10.52 0.70
C GLN A 43 -10.27 -9.29 0.03
N GLU A 44 -10.49 -8.24 0.80
CA GLU A 44 -11.08 -7.03 0.24
C GLU A 44 -10.15 -6.36 -0.76
N ILE A 45 -8.86 -6.45 -0.52
CA ILE A 45 -7.88 -5.88 -1.45
C ILE A 45 -7.88 -6.67 -2.76
N ILE A 46 -7.95 -7.98 -2.67
CA ILE A 46 -7.98 -8.82 -3.86
C ILE A 46 -9.23 -8.52 -4.70
N GLU A 47 -10.34 -8.30 -4.05
CA GLU A 47 -11.56 -7.95 -4.74
C GLU A 47 -11.43 -6.60 -5.45
N GLU A 48 -10.78 -5.65 -4.80
CA GLU A 48 -10.58 -4.35 -5.38
C GLU A 48 -9.68 -4.44 -6.61
N ILE A 49 -8.66 -5.28 -6.55
CA ILE A 49 -7.78 -5.50 -7.69
C ILE A 49 -8.59 -6.01 -8.88
N GLY A 50 -9.52 -6.92 -8.63
CA GLY A 50 -10.35 -7.45 -9.70
C GLY A 50 -11.22 -6.40 -10.36
N LYS A 51 -11.61 -5.38 -9.62
CA LYS A 51 -12.44 -4.31 -10.16
C LYS A 51 -11.66 -3.30 -10.98
N ASN A 52 -10.35 -3.29 -10.86
CA ASN A 52 -9.52 -2.28 -11.50
C ASN A 52 -8.60 -2.89 -12.55
N LYS A 53 -9.11 -3.82 -13.33
CA LYS A 53 -8.31 -4.44 -14.38
C LYS A 53 -7.84 -3.41 -15.38
N GLY A 54 -6.64 -3.58 -15.86
CA GLY A 54 -6.07 -2.68 -16.84
C GLY A 54 -5.30 -1.52 -16.24
N LYS A 55 -5.36 -1.37 -14.92
CA LYS A 55 -4.60 -0.33 -14.26
C LYS A 55 -3.30 -0.90 -13.71
N LYS A 56 -2.35 0.00 -13.49
CA LYS A 56 -1.07 -0.40 -12.92
C LYS A 56 -1.22 -0.42 -11.42
N LEU A 57 -1.41 -1.59 -10.86
CA LEU A 57 -1.70 -1.72 -9.44
C LEU A 57 -0.53 -2.32 -8.68
N PHE A 58 -0.45 -1.94 -7.42
CA PHE A 58 0.51 -2.52 -6.51
C PHE A 58 -0.19 -2.66 -5.17
N PHE A 59 -0.06 -3.81 -4.53
CA PHE A 59 -0.65 -3.96 -3.21
C PHE A 59 0.41 -4.49 -2.24
N PHE A 60 0.25 -4.11 -0.99
CA PHE A 60 1.23 -4.46 0.03
C PHE A 60 0.58 -4.36 1.40
N PHE A 61 1.23 -4.96 2.38
CA PHE A 61 0.81 -4.82 3.76
C PHE A 61 1.67 -3.74 4.39
N SER A 62 1.04 -2.74 4.97
CA SER A 62 1.78 -1.58 5.48
C SER A 62 2.66 -1.91 6.67
N GLY A 63 2.32 -2.95 7.38
CA GLY A 63 3.12 -3.34 8.53
C GLY A 63 2.68 -2.64 9.79
N ILE A 64 3.32 -3.00 10.86
CA ILE A 64 3.03 -2.43 12.16
C ILE A 64 3.92 -1.23 12.38
N THR A 65 3.31 -0.11 12.71
CA THR A 65 4.09 1.08 13.00
C THR A 65 4.51 1.11 14.45
N ALA A 66 4.77 -0.04 15.00
CA ALA A 66 5.17 -0.12 16.38
C ALA A 66 6.54 0.47 16.56
N SER A 67 6.94 0.62 17.78
CA SER A 67 8.24 1.17 18.06
C SER A 67 9.32 0.31 17.42
N PRO A 68 10.39 0.94 17.01
CA PRO A 68 11.45 0.25 16.28
C PRO A 68 12.04 -0.93 17.02
N ASN A 69 12.09 -0.86 18.31
CA ASN A 69 12.69 -1.94 19.03
C ASN A 69 11.86 -3.20 18.98
N THR A 70 10.59 -3.07 18.62
CA THR A 70 9.82 -4.24 18.46
C THR A 70 10.30 -5.07 17.33
N ALA A 71 10.67 -4.41 16.33
CA ALA A 71 10.96 -5.07 15.13
C ALA A 71 12.08 -6.00 15.25
N PHE A 72 12.75 -5.87 16.12
CA PHE A 72 13.81 -6.54 16.06
C PHE A 72 14.12 -7.29 16.94
N ALA A 73 13.48 -7.12 17.44
CA ALA A 73 13.71 -8.01 18.21
C ALA A 73 14.18 -9.15 17.53
N LEU A 74 14.34 -9.19 16.94
CA LEU A 74 14.83 -10.10 16.36
C LEU A 74 15.79 -10.42 16.42
#